data_02403957e5fcf1b2d786c53fa753473c
#
_entry.id   02403957e5fcf1b2d786c53fa753473c
#
_cell.length_a   1.000
_cell.length_b   1.000
_cell.length_c   1.000
_cell.angle_alpha   90.00
_cell.angle_beta   90.00
_cell.angle_gamma   90.00
#
_symmetry.space_group_name_H-M   'P 1'
#
loop_
_entity.id
_entity.type
_entity.pdbx_description
1 polymer ?
#
loop_
_entity_poly.entity_id
_entity_poly.type
_entity_poly.pdbx_seq_one_letter_code
_entity_poly.pdbx_strand_id
1 'polypeptide(L)'
;GAVVGIAQKAAGIVGGLFPRTEGNQMRPKPGLELGNPEVRLYPNRVSLADNRVNAVDLGQSVDAFNDGLRVTEVTIDGRRVDLTLRGLEDKIDRTQGLENLPVVTPDGRILPVSSLANIELTAGPNEVRHLERQRTIPLQIMPAPTIPLEVAIDMVQDQVINKLSDAGLPPGVNLGLSGTADQLSQTFDAMILNLIVAIVIVYLLMAVLFESFLYPAIIMLAVPPATAGAVLGLALLNLKYLQPLDMLTLLGFTILVGIVVNNAILLVHQTLYNIRTAGMDTLDGIYEATRNRLRPIFMSTLTSVCGMLPLVLVPGAGSELYRGLGSVVIGGLSLSAILTLLLVPPLMAIFVSKGEAARARRVQHSEPSLASYPAE
;
A
#
# COMPACT_ATOMS: atom_id res chain seq x y z
N GLY A 1 8.96 -6.30 29.12
CA GLY A 1 10.35 -5.74 29.15
C GLY A 1 10.92 -5.60 27.76
N ALA A 2 11.18 -6.70 27.03
CA ALA A 2 11.92 -6.69 25.76
C ALA A 2 11.27 -5.83 24.66
N VAL A 3 9.95 -5.94 24.46
CA VAL A 3 9.21 -5.15 23.44
C VAL A 3 9.30 -3.65 23.73
N VAL A 4 9.16 -3.24 24.98
CA VAL A 4 9.27 -1.82 25.38
C VAL A 4 10.68 -1.27 25.10
N GLY A 5 11.73 -2.04 25.43
CA GLY A 5 13.12 -1.62 25.20
C GLY A 5 13.44 -1.44 23.71
N ILE A 6 12.91 -2.30 22.84
CA ILE A 6 13.06 -2.15 21.37
C ILE A 6 12.24 -0.98 20.86
N ALA A 7 11.00 -0.82 21.35
CA ALA A 7 10.17 0.31 20.98
C ALA A 7 10.82 1.67 21.38
N GLN A 8 11.50 1.73 22.53
CA GLN A 8 12.27 2.92 22.93
C GLN A 8 13.46 3.19 22.01
N LYS A 9 14.22 2.14 21.61
CA LYS A 9 15.31 2.27 20.64
C LYS A 9 14.79 2.74 19.27
N ALA A 10 13.72 2.11 18.78
CA ALA A 10 13.06 2.51 17.53
C ALA A 10 12.58 3.96 17.58
N ALA A 11 11.94 4.36 18.68
CA ALA A 11 11.50 5.74 18.88
C ALA A 11 12.66 6.75 18.89
N GLY A 12 13.81 6.38 19.46
CA GLY A 12 15.02 7.20 19.43
C GLY A 12 15.54 7.42 18.01
N ILE A 13 15.61 6.36 17.19
CA ILE A 13 16.04 6.44 15.79
C ILE A 13 15.05 7.27 14.98
N VAL A 14 13.74 7.00 15.12
CA VAL A 14 12.67 7.74 14.42
C VAL A 14 12.71 9.23 14.81
N GLY A 15 12.94 9.55 16.07
CA GLY A 15 13.05 10.94 16.53
C GLY A 15 14.24 11.70 15.92
N GLY A 16 15.31 10.98 15.57
CA GLY A 16 16.45 11.54 14.82
C GLY A 16 16.15 11.72 13.33
N LEU A 17 15.38 10.81 12.72
CA LEU A 17 15.01 10.85 11.29
C LEU A 17 13.93 11.91 11.02
N PHE A 18 12.98 12.05 11.93
CA PHE A 18 11.83 12.95 11.82
C PHE A 18 11.85 13.98 12.96
N PRO A 19 12.74 14.97 12.92
CA PRO A 19 12.83 15.97 13.98
C PRO A 19 11.53 16.80 14.04
N ARG A 20 11.05 17.05 15.25
CA ARG A 20 9.81 17.83 15.48
C ARG A 20 9.91 19.27 14.99
N THR A 21 11.12 19.80 14.89
CA THR A 21 11.40 21.15 14.38
C THR A 21 10.97 21.34 12.93
N GLU A 22 10.87 20.26 12.15
CA GLU A 22 10.47 20.27 10.76
C GLU A 22 8.96 19.98 10.56
N GLY A 23 8.17 19.99 11.62
CA GLY A 23 6.72 19.73 11.56
C GLY A 23 6.35 18.25 11.62
N ASN A 24 7.31 17.35 11.80
CA ASN A 24 7.06 15.93 11.98
C ASN A 24 6.49 15.64 13.38
N GLN A 25 5.61 14.65 13.48
CA GLN A 25 5.08 14.19 14.75
C GLN A 25 5.28 12.68 14.90
N MET A 26 5.79 12.28 16.06
CA MET A 26 5.85 10.88 16.47
C MET A 26 5.10 10.73 17.78
N ARG A 27 4.17 9.78 17.83
CA ARG A 27 3.39 9.45 19.03
C ARG A 27 3.39 7.95 19.25
N PRO A 28 4.04 7.45 20.30
CA PRO A 28 3.84 6.07 20.72
C PRO A 28 2.42 5.90 21.29
N LYS A 29 1.70 4.86 20.90
CA LYS A 29 0.36 4.55 21.39
C LYS A 29 0.27 3.07 21.81
N PRO A 30 0.14 2.73 23.06
CA PRO A 30 0.21 3.57 24.28
C PRO A 30 1.59 4.15 24.48
N GLY A 31 1.73 5.16 25.35
CA GLY A 31 3.02 5.79 25.66
C GLY A 31 4.08 4.73 26.01
N LEU A 32 5.34 5.02 25.68
CA LEU A 32 6.49 4.16 26.02
C LEU A 32 6.81 4.18 27.53
N GLU A 33 6.21 5.11 28.22
CA GLU A 33 6.35 5.23 29.68
C GLU A 33 5.25 4.45 30.38
N LEU A 34 5.64 3.69 31.38
CA LEU A 34 4.71 3.14 32.36
C LEU A 34 4.29 4.33 33.24
N GLY A 35 3.22 5.03 32.86
CA GLY A 35 3.03 6.38 33.37
C GLY A 35 1.81 6.59 34.24
N ASN A 36 0.80 5.76 34.17
CA ASN A 36 -0.35 5.98 35.02
C ASN A 36 -0.17 5.25 36.36
N PRO A 37 -0.43 5.96 37.46
CA PRO A 37 -0.44 5.30 38.77
C PRO A 37 -1.52 4.22 38.77
N GLU A 38 -1.13 2.99 39.10
CA GLU A 38 -1.96 1.84 39.23
C GLU A 38 -1.88 1.32 40.65
N VAL A 39 -3.00 1.10 41.29
CA VAL A 39 -3.05 0.49 42.63
C VAL A 39 -3.35 -0.98 42.46
N ARG A 40 -2.45 -1.82 42.93
CA ARG A 40 -2.65 -3.27 42.95
C ARG A 40 -2.96 -3.76 44.34
N LEU A 41 -4.04 -4.51 44.44
CA LEU A 41 -4.40 -5.21 45.68
C LEU A 41 -3.98 -6.68 45.54
N TYR A 42 -3.12 -7.13 46.44
CA TYR A 42 -2.72 -8.54 46.55
C TYR A 42 -3.44 -9.18 47.72
N PRO A 43 -4.49 -10.00 47.49
CA PRO A 43 -5.22 -10.63 48.56
C PRO A 43 -4.36 -11.55 49.41
N ASN A 44 -4.36 -11.38 50.73
CA ASN A 44 -3.70 -12.30 51.64
C ASN A 44 -4.60 -13.49 51.92
N ARG A 45 -4.23 -14.62 51.36
CA ARG A 45 -5.05 -15.86 51.40
C ARG A 45 -5.30 -16.34 52.83
N VAL A 46 -4.36 -16.19 53.73
CA VAL A 46 -4.49 -16.59 55.12
C VAL A 46 -5.51 -15.70 55.84
N SER A 47 -5.32 -14.37 55.73
CA SER A 47 -6.23 -13.40 56.35
C SER A 47 -7.65 -13.49 55.80
N LEU A 48 -7.81 -13.78 54.48
CA LEU A 48 -9.12 -14.02 53.87
C LEU A 48 -9.79 -15.28 54.44
N ALA A 49 -9.04 -16.37 54.55
CA ALA A 49 -9.57 -17.65 55.09
C ALA A 49 -9.96 -17.52 56.59
N ASP A 50 -9.11 -16.87 57.40
CA ASP A 50 -9.38 -16.66 58.84
C ASP A 50 -10.63 -15.83 59.09
N ASN A 51 -10.94 -14.89 58.20
CA ASN A 51 -12.12 -14.02 58.27
C ASN A 51 -13.28 -14.50 57.40
N ARG A 52 -13.18 -15.67 56.77
CA ARG A 52 -14.18 -16.27 55.85
C ARG A 52 -14.63 -15.36 54.71
N VAL A 53 -13.74 -14.44 54.28
CA VAL A 53 -13.98 -13.52 53.16
C VAL A 53 -13.48 -14.17 51.89
N ASN A 54 -14.29 -14.14 50.83
CA ASN A 54 -13.83 -14.58 49.48
C ASN A 54 -13.09 -13.43 48.78
N ALA A 55 -12.15 -13.78 47.92
CA ALA A 55 -11.44 -12.78 47.10
C ALA A 55 -12.40 -12.03 46.16
N VAL A 56 -13.50 -12.66 45.73
CA VAL A 56 -14.52 -12.00 44.90
C VAL A 56 -15.28 -10.95 45.73
N ASP A 57 -15.64 -11.26 47.00
CA ASP A 57 -16.34 -10.34 47.88
C ASP A 57 -15.48 -9.13 48.25
N LEU A 58 -14.16 -9.36 48.42
CA LEU A 58 -13.18 -8.28 48.58
C LEU A 58 -13.14 -7.39 47.35
N GLY A 59 -13.05 -7.98 46.14
CA GLY A 59 -13.05 -7.24 44.89
C GLY A 59 -14.32 -6.42 44.68
N GLN A 60 -15.50 -7.02 44.90
CA GLN A 60 -16.79 -6.34 44.80
C GLN A 60 -16.93 -5.18 45.79
N SER A 61 -16.42 -5.36 47.00
CA SER A 61 -16.42 -4.30 48.01
C SER A 61 -15.56 -3.10 47.57
N VAL A 62 -14.38 -3.36 47.03
CA VAL A 62 -13.49 -2.31 46.51
C VAL A 62 -14.12 -1.64 45.30
N ASP A 63 -14.71 -2.41 44.38
CA ASP A 63 -15.31 -1.90 43.15
C ASP A 63 -16.53 -1.01 43.48
N ALA A 64 -17.36 -1.38 44.46
CA ALA A 64 -18.46 -0.56 44.90
C ALA A 64 -18.04 0.83 45.41
N PHE A 65 -16.86 0.95 45.99
CA PHE A 65 -16.32 2.23 46.47
C PHE A 65 -15.54 2.99 45.37
N ASN A 66 -14.94 2.31 44.37
CA ASN A 66 -14.15 2.93 43.32
C ASN A 66 -15.05 3.41 42.18
N ASP A 67 -15.59 2.51 41.35
CA ASP A 67 -16.40 2.83 40.19
C ASP A 67 -17.89 2.64 40.37
N GLY A 68 -18.25 1.90 41.39
CA GLY A 68 -19.63 1.43 41.67
C GLY A 68 -19.88 0.04 41.12
N LEU A 69 -20.52 -0.79 41.95
CA LEU A 69 -20.88 -2.16 41.63
C LEU A 69 -22.26 -2.21 40.96
N ARG A 70 -22.33 -2.67 39.74
CA ARG A 70 -23.60 -2.95 39.07
C ARG A 70 -24.24 -4.19 39.70
N VAL A 71 -25.35 -4.01 40.41
CA VAL A 71 -26.02 -5.07 41.13
C VAL A 71 -27.03 -5.80 40.25
N THR A 72 -27.91 -5.06 39.57
CA THR A 72 -28.97 -5.62 38.73
C THR A 72 -29.53 -4.54 37.79
N GLU A 73 -30.45 -4.94 36.91
CA GLU A 73 -31.27 -4.02 36.15
C GLU A 73 -32.64 -3.86 36.80
N VAL A 74 -33.14 -2.62 36.89
CA VAL A 74 -34.49 -2.32 37.36
C VAL A 74 -35.26 -1.63 36.24
N THR A 75 -36.59 -1.85 36.21
CA THR A 75 -37.45 -1.18 35.22
C THR A 75 -38.12 0.03 35.87
N ILE A 76 -37.81 1.22 35.41
CA ILE A 76 -38.42 2.47 35.84
C ILE A 76 -39.12 3.08 34.62
N ASP A 77 -40.39 3.37 34.72
CA ASP A 77 -41.24 3.92 33.66
C ASP A 77 -41.13 3.17 32.31
N GLY A 78 -41.05 1.83 32.37
CA GLY A 78 -40.96 0.96 31.20
C GLY A 78 -39.56 0.91 30.55
N ARG A 79 -38.56 1.58 31.11
CA ARG A 79 -37.16 1.53 30.67
C ARG A 79 -36.29 0.75 31.64
N ARG A 80 -35.45 -0.13 31.11
CA ARG A 80 -34.44 -0.82 31.90
C ARG A 80 -33.30 0.13 32.22
N VAL A 81 -32.96 0.24 33.51
CA VAL A 81 -31.90 1.09 34.04
C VAL A 81 -31.03 0.24 34.97
N ASP A 82 -29.72 0.41 34.88
CA ASP A 82 -28.78 -0.28 35.76
C ASP A 82 -28.88 0.25 37.19
N LEU A 83 -29.04 -0.66 38.16
CA LEU A 83 -28.92 -0.35 39.56
C LEU A 83 -27.44 -0.51 39.98
N THR A 84 -26.79 0.60 40.27
CA THR A 84 -25.39 0.62 40.69
C THR A 84 -25.30 1.01 42.16
N LEU A 85 -24.65 0.15 42.96
CA LEU A 85 -24.31 0.44 44.31
C LEU A 85 -23.00 1.20 44.39
N ARG A 86 -23.00 2.40 44.97
CA ARG A 86 -21.83 3.25 45.10
C ARG A 86 -21.55 3.61 46.55
N GLY A 87 -20.26 3.57 46.94
CA GLY A 87 -19.84 4.10 48.21
C GLY A 87 -19.92 5.62 48.21
N LEU A 88 -19.89 6.23 49.41
CA LEU A 88 -19.88 7.69 49.56
C LEU A 88 -18.58 8.26 48.92
N GLU A 89 -18.73 9.23 48.01
CA GLU A 89 -17.64 9.81 47.21
C GLU A 89 -16.53 10.48 48.06
N ASP A 90 -16.83 10.99 49.25
CA ASP A 90 -15.87 11.73 50.10
C ASP A 90 -14.75 10.87 50.71
N LYS A 91 -14.76 9.53 50.50
CA LYS A 91 -13.80 8.63 51.17
C LYS A 91 -12.60 8.23 50.30
N ILE A 92 -12.63 8.43 48.98
CA ILE A 92 -11.55 8.00 48.07
C ILE A 92 -10.99 9.15 47.22
N ASP A 93 -10.72 10.29 47.84
CA ASP A 93 -9.99 11.38 47.16
C ASP A 93 -8.48 11.10 46.99
N ARG A 94 -7.97 10.06 47.63
CA ARG A 94 -6.53 9.73 47.61
C ARG A 94 -6.33 8.22 47.68
N THR A 95 -5.27 7.74 47.04
CA THR A 95 -4.82 6.34 47.04
C THR A 95 -4.74 5.74 48.47
N GLN A 96 -4.45 6.55 49.46
CA GLN A 96 -4.40 6.20 50.88
C GLN A 96 -5.79 5.90 51.48
N GLY A 97 -6.89 6.29 50.81
CA GLY A 97 -8.24 6.00 51.23
C GLY A 97 -8.61 4.53 51.00
N LEU A 98 -7.97 3.84 50.07
CA LEU A 98 -8.20 2.45 49.73
C LEU A 98 -7.84 1.49 50.88
N GLU A 99 -6.84 1.82 51.69
CA GLU A 99 -6.38 1.02 52.81
C GLU A 99 -7.48 0.86 53.87
N ASN A 100 -8.30 1.87 54.07
CA ASN A 100 -9.32 1.97 55.12
C ASN A 100 -10.73 1.65 54.60
N LEU A 101 -10.90 1.17 53.37
CA LEU A 101 -12.22 0.79 52.88
C LEU A 101 -12.80 -0.33 53.72
N PRO A 102 -14.09 -0.25 54.10
CA PRO A 102 -14.73 -1.25 54.91
C PRO A 102 -15.16 -2.47 54.04
N VAL A 103 -14.72 -3.65 54.44
CA VAL A 103 -15.18 -4.93 53.94
C VAL A 103 -16.00 -5.63 55.01
N VAL A 104 -17.21 -6.02 54.68
CA VAL A 104 -18.10 -6.74 55.60
C VAL A 104 -17.81 -8.24 55.51
N THR A 105 -17.49 -8.86 56.65
CA THR A 105 -17.30 -10.29 56.74
C THR A 105 -18.66 -11.02 56.86
N PRO A 106 -18.76 -12.29 56.51
CA PRO A 106 -19.99 -13.07 56.67
C PRO A 106 -20.50 -13.10 58.12
N ASP A 107 -19.60 -12.92 59.10
CA ASP A 107 -19.96 -12.85 60.54
C ASP A 107 -20.45 -11.45 60.96
N GLY A 108 -20.61 -10.49 60.01
CA GLY A 108 -21.10 -9.14 60.29
C GLY A 108 -20.06 -8.18 60.84
N ARG A 109 -18.78 -8.58 60.90
CA ARG A 109 -17.68 -7.69 61.30
C ARG A 109 -17.24 -6.82 60.11
N ILE A 110 -16.80 -5.58 60.38
CA ILE A 110 -16.28 -4.67 59.41
C ILE A 110 -14.75 -4.61 59.56
N LEU A 111 -14.02 -4.98 58.51
CA LEU A 111 -12.56 -4.96 58.49
C LEU A 111 -12.08 -4.02 57.41
N PRO A 112 -10.95 -3.31 57.61
CA PRO A 112 -10.34 -2.51 56.57
C PRO A 112 -9.66 -3.40 55.53
N VAL A 113 -9.64 -2.97 54.25
CA VAL A 113 -8.97 -3.69 53.13
C VAL A 113 -7.51 -4.00 53.46
N SER A 114 -6.80 -3.11 54.15
CA SER A 114 -5.41 -3.31 54.55
C SER A 114 -5.16 -4.53 55.46
N SER A 115 -6.19 -5.02 56.19
CA SER A 115 -6.08 -6.24 56.96
C SER A 115 -6.24 -7.53 56.12
N LEU A 116 -6.82 -7.42 54.93
CA LEU A 116 -7.15 -8.52 54.03
C LEU A 116 -6.30 -8.61 52.77
N ALA A 117 -5.64 -7.48 52.39
CA ALA A 117 -4.83 -7.41 51.18
C ALA A 117 -3.62 -6.47 51.42
N ASN A 118 -2.52 -6.73 50.68
CA ASN A 118 -1.43 -5.83 50.54
C ASN A 118 -1.70 -4.87 49.39
N ILE A 119 -1.52 -3.58 49.61
CA ILE A 119 -1.81 -2.53 48.62
C ILE A 119 -0.49 -1.95 48.15
N GLU A 120 -0.21 -2.04 46.86
CA GLU A 120 0.99 -1.49 46.24
C GLU A 120 0.62 -0.45 45.21
N LEU A 121 1.24 0.71 45.31
CA LEU A 121 1.20 1.73 44.27
C LEU A 121 2.28 1.42 43.22
N THR A 122 1.88 1.16 42.02
CA THR A 122 2.79 0.86 40.90
C THR A 122 2.44 1.70 39.69
N ALA A 123 3.26 1.61 38.64
CA ALA A 123 2.97 2.21 37.36
C ALA A 123 2.54 1.10 36.38
N GLY A 124 1.38 1.26 35.81
CA GLY A 124 0.83 0.33 34.83
C GLY A 124 0.79 0.89 33.43
N PRO A 125 0.70 0.04 32.41
CA PRO A 125 0.43 0.47 31.05
C PRO A 125 -1.02 0.94 30.92
N ASN A 126 -1.23 2.11 30.32
CA ASN A 126 -2.58 2.66 30.11
C ASN A 126 -3.46 1.76 29.23
N GLU A 127 -2.83 1.10 28.27
CA GLU A 127 -3.49 0.29 27.27
C GLU A 127 -2.56 -0.84 26.82
N VAL A 128 -3.08 -2.04 26.67
CA VAL A 128 -2.35 -3.17 26.08
C VAL A 128 -2.99 -3.50 24.74
N ARG A 129 -2.29 -3.19 23.65
CA ARG A 129 -2.75 -3.46 22.28
C ARG A 129 -2.24 -4.78 21.76
N HIS A 130 -3.12 -5.47 21.04
CA HIS A 130 -2.77 -6.67 20.30
C HIS A 130 -3.08 -6.46 18.82
N LEU A 131 -2.12 -6.81 17.98
CA LEU A 131 -2.29 -6.91 16.53
C LEU A 131 -2.01 -8.38 16.17
N GLU A 132 -2.89 -9.02 15.42
CA GLU A 132 -2.77 -10.44 15.06
C GLU A 132 -2.52 -11.36 16.25
N ARG A 133 -3.19 -11.10 17.39
CA ARG A 133 -3.05 -11.81 18.66
C ARG A 133 -1.69 -11.65 19.36
N GLN A 134 -0.80 -10.80 18.84
CA GLN A 134 0.48 -10.49 19.45
C GLN A 134 0.44 -9.12 20.13
N ARG A 135 1.03 -9.03 21.32
CA ARG A 135 1.13 -7.75 22.03
C ARG A 135 2.02 -6.77 21.25
N THR A 136 1.49 -5.60 20.91
CA THR A 136 2.20 -4.60 20.10
C THR A 136 2.28 -3.24 20.80
N ILE A 137 3.31 -2.48 20.42
CA ILE A 137 3.46 -1.06 20.77
C ILE A 137 3.56 -0.29 19.45
N PRO A 138 2.47 0.29 18.95
CA PRO A 138 2.49 1.05 17.71
C PRO A 138 3.17 2.41 17.93
N LEU A 139 4.14 2.72 17.08
CA LEU A 139 4.75 4.04 16.94
C LEU A 139 4.07 4.75 15.78
N GLN A 140 3.19 5.69 16.09
CA GLN A 140 2.54 6.48 15.05
C GLN A 140 3.47 7.59 14.59
N ILE A 141 3.86 7.56 13.31
CA ILE A 141 4.72 8.54 12.67
C ILE A 141 3.83 9.35 11.71
N MET A 142 3.83 10.65 11.86
CA MET A 142 3.19 11.60 10.94
C MET A 142 4.28 12.48 10.35
N PRO A 143 4.74 12.21 9.12
CA PRO A 143 5.74 13.05 8.46
C PRO A 143 5.16 14.44 8.17
N ALA A 144 6.03 15.43 8.04
CA ALA A 144 5.64 16.76 7.61
C ALA A 144 5.05 16.71 6.18
N PRO A 145 4.15 17.64 5.80
CA PRO A 145 3.58 17.67 4.45
C PRO A 145 4.60 17.79 3.32
N THR A 146 5.82 18.21 3.65
CA THR A 146 6.94 18.30 2.71
C THR A 146 7.60 16.95 2.41
N ILE A 147 7.36 15.93 3.22
CA ILE A 147 7.92 14.58 3.06
C ILE A 147 6.79 13.67 2.57
N PRO A 148 6.87 13.17 1.33
CA PRO A 148 5.91 12.19 0.83
C PRO A 148 5.88 10.93 1.70
N LEU A 149 4.71 10.31 1.82
CA LEU A 149 4.51 9.15 2.67
C LEU A 149 5.42 7.99 2.27
N GLU A 150 5.60 7.76 0.97
CA GLU A 150 6.45 6.70 0.41
C GLU A 150 7.91 6.87 0.84
N VAL A 151 8.42 8.11 0.73
CA VAL A 151 9.79 8.43 1.17
C VAL A 151 9.95 8.21 2.67
N ALA A 152 8.95 8.59 3.45
CA ALA A 152 8.96 8.34 4.89
C ALA A 152 8.93 6.84 5.23
N ILE A 153 8.18 6.04 4.47
CA ILE A 153 8.13 4.59 4.61
C ILE A 153 9.50 3.97 4.31
N ASP A 154 10.13 4.34 3.19
CA ASP A 154 11.45 3.85 2.81
C ASP A 154 12.51 4.21 3.87
N MET A 155 12.47 5.44 4.37
CA MET A 155 13.38 5.87 5.45
C MET A 155 13.19 5.04 6.72
N VAL A 156 11.94 4.74 7.11
CA VAL A 156 11.66 3.91 8.29
C VAL A 156 12.06 2.47 8.05
N GLN A 157 11.78 1.93 6.85
CA GLN A 157 12.16 0.56 6.50
C GLN A 157 13.67 0.36 6.57
N ASP A 158 14.44 1.25 5.92
CA ASP A 158 15.90 1.09 5.82
C ASP A 158 16.62 1.45 7.13
N GLN A 159 16.23 2.54 7.77
CA GLN A 159 16.99 3.07 8.89
C GLN A 159 16.48 2.62 10.26
N VAL A 160 15.27 2.12 10.37
CA VAL A 160 14.72 1.62 11.64
C VAL A 160 14.57 0.10 11.59
N ILE A 161 13.77 -0.42 10.67
CA ILE A 161 13.40 -1.83 10.65
C ILE A 161 14.61 -2.69 10.29
N ASN A 162 15.27 -2.42 9.16
CA ASN A 162 16.41 -3.19 8.70
C ASN A 162 17.59 -3.11 9.70
N LYS A 163 17.93 -1.91 10.18
CA LYS A 163 19.02 -1.75 11.16
C LYS A 163 18.77 -2.45 12.51
N LEU A 164 17.54 -2.41 13.02
CA LEU A 164 17.21 -3.10 14.26
C LEU A 164 17.11 -4.61 14.06
N SER A 165 16.68 -5.07 12.89
CA SER A 165 16.67 -6.49 12.53
C SER A 165 18.08 -7.04 12.41
N ASP A 166 19.01 -6.32 11.76
CA ASP A 166 20.43 -6.69 11.62
C ASP A 166 21.18 -6.67 12.95
N ALA A 167 20.77 -5.78 13.87
CA ALA A 167 21.33 -5.73 15.23
C ALA A 167 20.90 -6.90 16.13
N GLY A 168 19.98 -7.76 15.65
CA GLY A 168 19.47 -8.92 16.37
C GLY A 168 18.30 -8.59 17.28
N LEU A 169 17.09 -9.00 16.86
CA LEU A 169 15.88 -8.89 17.67
C LEU A 169 15.81 -10.03 18.69
N PRO A 170 15.30 -9.81 19.91
CA PRO A 170 15.01 -10.88 20.83
C PRO A 170 14.00 -11.87 20.24
N PRO A 171 14.07 -13.16 20.58
CA PRO A 171 13.15 -14.16 20.09
C PRO A 171 11.69 -13.77 20.41
N GLY A 172 10.84 -13.84 19.41
CA GLY A 172 9.41 -13.51 19.51
C GLY A 172 9.07 -12.02 19.38
N VAL A 173 10.02 -11.16 19.03
CA VAL A 173 9.75 -9.73 18.73
C VAL A 173 9.91 -9.49 17.24
N ASN A 174 8.86 -8.98 16.62
CA ASN A 174 8.83 -8.59 15.22
C ASN A 174 8.65 -7.07 15.07
N LEU A 175 9.31 -6.49 14.10
CA LEU A 175 9.12 -5.11 13.67
C LEU A 175 8.46 -5.14 12.29
N GLY A 176 7.44 -4.33 12.10
CA GLY A 176 6.75 -4.23 10.82
C GLY A 176 6.03 -2.91 10.65
N LEU A 177 5.77 -2.56 9.41
CA LEU A 177 4.89 -1.47 9.06
C LEU A 177 3.44 -1.88 9.31
N SER A 178 2.58 -0.94 9.65
CA SER A 178 1.15 -1.20 9.86
C SER A 178 0.31 0.01 9.47
N GLY A 179 -1.00 -0.19 9.32
CA GLY A 179 -1.93 0.86 8.97
C GLY A 179 -1.79 1.30 7.51
N THR A 180 -1.75 2.60 7.26
CA THR A 180 -1.68 3.17 5.89
C THR A 180 -0.42 2.73 5.15
N ALA A 181 0.72 2.60 5.85
CA ALA A 181 1.98 2.18 5.25
C ALA A 181 1.95 0.74 4.72
N ASP A 182 1.37 -0.18 5.51
CA ASP A 182 1.21 -1.58 5.10
C ASP A 182 0.22 -1.72 3.93
N GLN A 183 -0.92 -1.03 4.00
CA GLN A 183 -1.89 -0.99 2.90
C GLN A 183 -1.28 -0.44 1.61
N LEU A 184 -0.44 0.57 1.70
CA LEU A 184 0.25 1.13 0.55
C LEU A 184 1.19 0.10 -0.08
N SER A 185 2.06 -0.54 0.71
CA SER A 185 2.98 -1.58 0.23
C SER A 185 2.24 -2.73 -0.45
N GLN A 186 1.19 -3.28 0.17
CA GLN A 186 0.37 -4.34 -0.42
C GLN A 186 -0.30 -3.90 -1.72
N THR A 187 -0.73 -2.64 -1.80
CA THR A 187 -1.35 -2.11 -3.01
C THR A 187 -0.33 -1.94 -4.13
N PHE A 188 0.90 -1.51 -3.83
CA PHE A 188 1.98 -1.43 -4.81
C PHE A 188 2.29 -2.80 -5.43
N ASP A 189 2.47 -3.82 -4.61
CA ASP A 189 2.73 -5.18 -5.08
C ASP A 189 1.58 -5.72 -5.95
N ALA A 190 0.34 -5.47 -5.54
CA ALA A 190 -0.84 -5.83 -6.31
C ALA A 190 -0.91 -5.08 -7.65
N MET A 191 -0.55 -3.80 -7.70
CA MET A 191 -0.57 -2.99 -8.92
C MET A 191 0.52 -3.41 -9.92
N ILE A 192 1.72 -3.76 -9.46
CA ILE A 192 2.78 -4.30 -10.31
C ILE A 192 2.32 -5.63 -10.94
N LEU A 193 1.75 -6.52 -10.14
CA LEU A 193 1.19 -7.77 -10.64
C LEU A 193 0.09 -7.52 -11.68
N ASN A 194 -0.84 -6.61 -11.40
CA ASN A 194 -1.91 -6.24 -12.32
C ASN A 194 -1.38 -5.65 -13.63
N LEU A 195 -0.30 -4.85 -13.58
CA LEU A 195 0.36 -4.31 -14.77
C LEU A 195 0.93 -5.45 -15.65
N ILE A 196 1.61 -6.42 -15.04
CA ILE A 196 2.16 -7.58 -15.75
C ILE A 196 1.02 -8.39 -16.39
N VAL A 197 -0.04 -8.67 -15.63
CA VAL A 197 -1.23 -9.39 -16.11
C VAL A 197 -1.89 -8.64 -17.28
N ALA A 198 -2.04 -7.31 -17.19
CA ALA A 198 -2.57 -6.49 -18.26
C ALA A 198 -1.74 -6.59 -19.53
N ILE A 199 -0.42 -6.53 -19.43
CA ILE A 199 0.51 -6.70 -20.57
C ILE A 199 0.33 -8.07 -21.22
N VAL A 200 0.24 -9.13 -20.42
CA VAL A 200 0.03 -10.51 -20.93
C VAL A 200 -1.32 -10.65 -21.61
N ILE A 201 -2.40 -10.14 -21.02
CA ILE A 201 -3.74 -10.17 -21.60
C ILE A 201 -3.77 -9.42 -22.93
N VAL A 202 -3.22 -8.22 -22.99
CA VAL A 202 -3.14 -7.42 -24.22
C VAL A 202 -2.34 -8.15 -25.29
N TYR A 203 -1.21 -8.76 -24.94
CA TYR A 203 -0.40 -9.55 -25.87
C TYR A 203 -1.18 -10.74 -26.44
N LEU A 204 -1.83 -11.53 -25.57
CA LEU A 204 -2.63 -12.69 -25.99
C LEU A 204 -3.83 -12.29 -26.86
N LEU A 205 -4.52 -11.21 -26.48
CA LEU A 205 -5.63 -10.68 -27.29
C LEU A 205 -5.15 -10.30 -28.70
N MET A 206 -4.03 -9.59 -28.78
CA MET A 206 -3.44 -9.23 -30.07
C MET A 206 -2.98 -10.46 -30.86
N ALA A 207 -2.42 -11.49 -30.19
CA ALA A 207 -2.00 -12.72 -30.84
C ALA A 207 -3.16 -13.44 -31.51
N VAL A 208 -4.34 -13.42 -30.89
CA VAL A 208 -5.59 -13.94 -31.48
C VAL A 208 -6.06 -13.09 -32.67
N LEU A 209 -6.08 -11.75 -32.52
CA LEU A 209 -6.56 -10.82 -33.54
C LEU A 209 -5.68 -10.80 -34.80
N PHE A 210 -4.36 -10.91 -34.63
CA PHE A 210 -3.43 -10.94 -35.78
C PHE A 210 -3.11 -12.35 -36.29
N GLU A 211 -3.64 -13.38 -35.63
CA GLU A 211 -3.36 -14.80 -35.96
C GLU A 211 -1.84 -15.09 -36.01
N SER A 212 -1.09 -14.42 -35.16
CA SER A 212 0.37 -14.46 -35.16
C SER A 212 0.92 -14.02 -33.79
N PHE A 213 1.98 -14.65 -33.32
CA PHE A 213 2.71 -14.23 -32.12
C PHE A 213 3.77 -13.16 -32.41
N LEU A 214 4.16 -12.99 -33.68
CA LEU A 214 5.23 -12.07 -34.08
C LEU A 214 4.77 -10.61 -34.08
N TYR A 215 3.61 -10.33 -34.67
CA TYR A 215 3.11 -8.94 -34.77
C TYR A 215 2.81 -8.32 -33.39
N PRO A 216 2.18 -9.03 -32.45
CA PRO A 216 2.03 -8.55 -31.09
C PRO A 216 3.35 -8.27 -30.39
N ALA A 217 4.39 -9.09 -30.62
CA ALA A 217 5.71 -8.85 -30.06
C ALA A 217 6.33 -7.53 -30.58
N ILE A 218 6.17 -7.23 -31.88
CA ILE A 218 6.62 -5.96 -32.46
C ILE A 218 5.85 -4.78 -31.87
N ILE A 219 4.53 -4.92 -31.69
CA ILE A 219 3.67 -3.89 -31.10
C ILE A 219 4.08 -3.61 -29.65
N MET A 220 4.29 -4.68 -28.88
CA MET A 220 4.68 -4.55 -27.47
C MET A 220 6.06 -3.91 -27.26
N LEU A 221 6.93 -3.94 -28.28
CA LEU A 221 8.21 -3.24 -28.21
C LEU A 221 8.07 -1.70 -28.20
N ALA A 222 6.87 -1.17 -28.44
CA ALA A 222 6.56 0.25 -28.25
C ALA A 222 6.35 0.62 -26.77
N VAL A 223 6.13 -0.36 -25.87
CA VAL A 223 5.89 -0.11 -24.43
C VAL A 223 7.14 0.39 -23.70
N PRO A 224 8.35 -0.21 -23.82
CA PRO A 224 9.54 0.28 -23.16
C PRO A 224 9.90 1.76 -23.44
N PRO A 225 9.85 2.25 -24.69
CA PRO A 225 10.03 3.68 -24.96
C PRO A 225 8.98 4.56 -24.28
N ALA A 226 7.74 4.09 -24.21
CA ALA A 226 6.66 4.81 -23.54
C ALA A 226 6.90 4.92 -22.03
N THR A 227 7.32 3.82 -21.40
CA THR A 227 7.67 3.85 -19.97
C THR A 227 8.89 4.73 -19.69
N ALA A 228 9.89 4.75 -20.57
CA ALA A 228 11.00 5.69 -20.46
C ALA A 228 10.52 7.14 -20.55
N GLY A 229 9.59 7.44 -21.48
CA GLY A 229 8.96 8.76 -21.59
C GLY A 229 8.16 9.15 -20.35
N ALA A 230 7.46 8.20 -19.75
CA ALA A 230 6.72 8.39 -18.52
C ALA A 230 7.64 8.75 -17.34
N VAL A 231 8.76 8.03 -17.20
CA VAL A 231 9.78 8.32 -16.17
C VAL A 231 10.41 9.70 -16.40
N LEU A 232 10.70 10.04 -17.65
CA LEU A 232 11.21 11.39 -17.99
C LEU A 232 10.19 12.48 -17.68
N GLY A 233 8.91 12.27 -17.98
CA GLY A 233 7.83 13.19 -17.63
C GLY A 233 7.73 13.41 -16.12
N LEU A 234 7.80 12.34 -15.34
CA LEU A 234 7.81 12.40 -13.88
C LEU A 234 9.08 13.10 -13.35
N ALA A 235 10.24 12.81 -13.92
CA ALA A 235 11.50 13.46 -13.55
C ALA A 235 11.47 14.97 -13.82
N LEU A 236 10.92 15.40 -14.95
CA LEU A 236 10.73 16.82 -15.28
C LEU A 236 9.78 17.50 -14.30
N LEU A 237 8.69 16.83 -13.91
CA LEU A 237 7.78 17.34 -12.89
C LEU A 237 8.49 17.51 -11.55
N ASN A 238 9.33 16.54 -11.16
CA ASN A 238 10.07 16.55 -9.89
C ASN A 238 11.12 17.68 -9.79
N LEU A 239 11.49 18.30 -10.89
CA LEU A 239 12.33 19.52 -10.83
C LEU A 239 11.61 20.70 -10.16
N LYS A 240 10.28 20.71 -10.19
CA LYS A 240 9.48 21.82 -9.64
C LYS A 240 8.59 21.40 -8.48
N TYR A 241 8.01 20.22 -8.54
CA TYR A 241 7.09 19.67 -7.55
C TYR A 241 7.56 18.27 -7.18
N LEU A 242 7.79 18.02 -5.90
CA LEU A 242 8.13 16.68 -5.42
C LEU A 242 6.91 15.78 -5.56
N GLN A 243 6.93 14.91 -6.56
CA GLN A 243 5.88 13.92 -6.83
C GLN A 243 6.50 12.53 -6.76
N PRO A 244 6.22 11.74 -5.70
CA PRO A 244 6.70 10.38 -5.60
C PRO A 244 5.98 9.46 -6.59
N LEU A 245 6.48 8.24 -6.70
CA LEU A 245 5.82 7.17 -7.44
C LEU A 245 4.68 6.61 -6.60
N ASP A 246 3.56 7.34 -6.51
CA ASP A 246 2.37 6.97 -5.76
C ASP A 246 1.46 6.00 -6.54
N MET A 247 0.38 5.54 -5.90
CA MET A 247 -0.58 4.61 -6.51
C MET A 247 -1.22 5.17 -7.78
N LEU A 248 -1.53 6.47 -7.80
CA LEU A 248 -2.13 7.12 -8.97
C LEU A 248 -1.12 7.26 -10.11
N THR A 249 0.15 7.50 -9.81
CA THR A 249 1.23 7.50 -10.78
C THR A 249 1.40 6.12 -11.41
N LEU A 250 1.36 5.03 -10.62
CA LEU A 250 1.39 3.65 -11.15
C LEU A 250 0.17 3.33 -12.01
N LEU A 251 -1.02 3.81 -11.63
CA LEU A 251 -2.21 3.71 -12.48
C LEU A 251 -1.97 4.40 -13.82
N GLY A 252 -1.27 5.55 -13.82
CA GLY A 252 -0.86 6.25 -15.04
C GLY A 252 -0.03 5.37 -15.98
N PHE A 253 0.93 4.58 -15.46
CA PHE A 253 1.70 3.62 -16.26
C PHE A 253 0.80 2.53 -16.86
N THR A 254 -0.16 2.03 -16.12
CA THR A 254 -1.11 1.01 -16.61
C THR A 254 -1.97 1.53 -17.74
N ILE A 255 -2.51 2.74 -17.61
CA ILE A 255 -3.30 3.40 -18.64
C ILE A 255 -2.44 3.70 -19.88
N LEU A 256 -1.20 4.15 -19.67
CA LEU A 256 -0.26 4.46 -20.74
C LEU A 256 0.00 3.27 -21.65
N VAL A 257 0.20 2.06 -21.08
CA VAL A 257 0.42 0.83 -21.87
C VAL A 257 -0.74 0.62 -22.85
N GLY A 258 -1.99 0.74 -22.39
CA GLY A 258 -3.16 0.56 -23.25
C GLY A 258 -3.25 1.58 -24.40
N ILE A 259 -2.95 2.85 -24.11
CA ILE A 259 -3.02 3.91 -25.12
C ILE A 259 -1.90 3.78 -26.17
N VAL A 260 -0.69 3.47 -25.73
CA VAL A 260 0.47 3.33 -26.62
C VAL A 260 0.34 2.15 -27.56
N VAL A 261 -0.11 1.02 -27.02
CA VAL A 261 -0.35 -0.21 -27.81
C VAL A 261 -1.39 0.05 -28.89
N ASN A 262 -2.46 0.82 -28.61
CA ASN A 262 -3.47 1.17 -29.60
C ASN A 262 -2.88 1.88 -30.83
N ASN A 263 -1.98 2.83 -30.65
CA ASN A 263 -1.33 3.53 -31.76
C ASN A 263 -0.46 2.59 -32.63
N ALA A 264 0.26 1.68 -31.97
CA ALA A 264 1.09 0.68 -32.66
C ALA A 264 0.24 -0.36 -33.42
N ILE A 265 -0.89 -0.79 -32.82
CA ILE A 265 -1.85 -1.69 -33.48
C ILE A 265 -2.33 -1.12 -34.82
N LEU A 266 -2.75 0.15 -34.82
CA LEU A 266 -3.26 0.81 -36.02
C LEU A 266 -2.21 0.88 -37.14
N LEU A 267 -0.93 1.09 -36.79
CA LEU A 267 0.15 1.13 -37.76
C LEU A 267 0.44 -0.25 -38.36
N VAL A 268 0.57 -1.27 -37.50
CA VAL A 268 0.82 -2.65 -37.94
C VAL A 268 -0.35 -3.21 -38.76
N HIS A 269 -1.58 -2.98 -38.32
CA HIS A 269 -2.76 -3.40 -39.05
C HIS A 269 -2.83 -2.77 -40.45
N GLN A 270 -2.59 -1.46 -40.58
CA GLN A 270 -2.57 -0.78 -41.87
C GLN A 270 -1.46 -1.32 -42.78
N THR A 271 -0.29 -1.59 -42.22
CA THR A 271 0.81 -2.19 -42.97
C THR A 271 0.43 -3.56 -43.52
N LEU A 272 -0.14 -4.44 -42.69
CA LEU A 272 -0.57 -5.75 -43.12
C LEU A 272 -1.71 -5.70 -44.16
N TYR A 273 -2.63 -4.76 -44.03
CA TYR A 273 -3.66 -4.51 -44.99
C TYR A 273 -3.09 -4.12 -46.35
N ASN A 274 -2.15 -3.19 -46.39
CA ASN A 274 -1.50 -2.73 -47.63
C ASN A 274 -0.76 -3.90 -48.33
N ILE A 275 -0.04 -4.73 -47.57
CA ILE A 275 0.73 -5.85 -48.11
C ILE A 275 -0.20 -7.01 -48.55
N ARG A 276 -1.11 -7.43 -47.68
CA ARG A 276 -1.91 -8.66 -47.91
C ARG A 276 -3.12 -8.46 -48.80
N THR A 277 -3.79 -7.29 -48.68
CA THR A 277 -5.07 -7.02 -49.38
C THR A 277 -4.86 -6.11 -50.57
N ALA A 278 -4.06 -5.07 -50.47
CA ALA A 278 -3.78 -4.17 -51.58
C ALA A 278 -2.64 -4.67 -52.49
N GLY A 279 -1.94 -5.75 -52.12
CA GLY A 279 -0.90 -6.37 -52.95
C GLY A 279 0.35 -5.51 -53.16
N MET A 280 0.61 -4.54 -52.27
CA MET A 280 1.78 -3.67 -52.34
C MET A 280 3.06 -4.43 -51.95
N ASP A 281 4.20 -4.00 -52.50
CA ASP A 281 5.49 -4.47 -52.02
C ASP A 281 5.67 -4.16 -50.53
N THR A 282 6.44 -4.97 -49.83
CA THR A 282 6.60 -4.89 -48.38
C THR A 282 7.06 -3.51 -47.91
N LEU A 283 8.05 -2.91 -48.60
CA LEU A 283 8.58 -1.60 -48.26
C LEU A 283 7.60 -0.47 -48.58
N ASP A 284 6.95 -0.54 -49.74
CA ASP A 284 5.98 0.47 -50.16
C ASP A 284 4.73 0.43 -49.27
N GLY A 285 4.29 -0.78 -48.89
CA GLY A 285 3.16 -0.98 -47.99
C GLY A 285 3.43 -0.39 -46.56
N ILE A 286 4.65 -0.54 -46.06
CA ILE A 286 5.09 0.06 -44.78
C ILE A 286 5.16 1.57 -44.88
N TYR A 287 5.74 2.10 -45.96
CA TYR A 287 5.90 3.54 -46.17
C TYR A 287 4.51 4.22 -46.25
N GLU A 288 3.63 3.68 -47.06
CA GLU A 288 2.26 4.20 -47.24
C GLU A 288 1.44 4.11 -45.94
N ALA A 289 1.55 3.00 -45.21
CA ALA A 289 0.92 2.88 -43.89
C ALA A 289 1.42 3.94 -42.90
N THR A 290 2.73 4.15 -42.84
CA THR A 290 3.34 5.16 -41.96
C THR A 290 2.88 6.56 -42.35
N ARG A 291 2.87 6.90 -43.62
CA ARG A 291 2.42 8.20 -44.14
C ARG A 291 0.96 8.47 -43.81
N ASN A 292 0.09 7.49 -43.99
CA ASN A 292 -1.35 7.61 -43.75
C ASN A 292 -1.69 7.68 -42.25
N ARG A 293 -0.89 7.06 -41.37
CA ARG A 293 -1.10 7.03 -39.93
C ARG A 293 -0.37 8.15 -39.15
N LEU A 294 0.56 8.85 -39.77
CA LEU A 294 1.31 9.93 -39.14
C LEU A 294 0.37 11.00 -38.52
N ARG A 295 -0.55 11.55 -39.33
CA ARG A 295 -1.47 12.60 -38.89
C ARG A 295 -2.42 12.10 -37.78
N PRO A 296 -3.13 10.98 -37.90
CA PRO A 296 -4.03 10.48 -36.84
C PRO A 296 -3.31 10.23 -35.52
N ILE A 297 -2.08 9.66 -35.53
CA ILE A 297 -1.31 9.39 -34.32
C ILE A 297 -0.92 10.70 -33.64
N PHE A 298 -0.41 11.70 -34.38
CA PHE A 298 -0.09 13.00 -33.79
C PHE A 298 -1.33 13.75 -33.29
N MET A 299 -2.45 13.69 -34.00
CA MET A 299 -3.69 14.32 -33.55
C MET A 299 -4.21 13.71 -32.24
N SER A 300 -4.27 12.39 -32.14
CA SER A 300 -4.72 11.70 -30.93
C SER A 300 -3.80 11.95 -29.76
N THR A 301 -2.48 11.90 -29.99
CA THR A 301 -1.49 12.15 -28.95
C THR A 301 -1.56 13.62 -28.46
N LEU A 302 -1.61 14.58 -29.36
CA LEU A 302 -1.68 16.00 -29.00
C LEU A 302 -2.97 16.31 -28.22
N THR A 303 -4.11 15.75 -28.64
CA THR A 303 -5.38 15.92 -27.96
C THR A 303 -5.31 15.35 -26.55
N SER A 304 -4.75 14.14 -26.37
CA SER A 304 -4.58 13.51 -25.05
C SER A 304 -3.61 14.30 -24.16
N VAL A 305 -2.49 14.76 -24.70
CA VAL A 305 -1.50 15.58 -23.99
C VAL A 305 -2.11 16.92 -23.56
N CYS A 306 -2.79 17.62 -24.47
CA CYS A 306 -3.44 18.89 -24.15
C CYS A 306 -4.59 18.71 -23.13
N GLY A 307 -5.31 17.60 -23.21
CA GLY A 307 -6.38 17.28 -22.25
C GLY A 307 -5.86 17.00 -20.83
N MET A 308 -4.65 16.42 -20.71
CA MET A 308 -4.02 16.16 -19.41
C MET A 308 -3.19 17.34 -18.88
N LEU A 309 -2.84 18.30 -19.72
CA LEU A 309 -1.98 19.43 -19.37
C LEU A 309 -2.52 20.27 -18.20
N PRO A 310 -3.84 20.61 -18.14
CA PRO A 310 -4.39 21.35 -17.01
C PRO A 310 -4.21 20.62 -15.68
N LEU A 311 -4.29 19.28 -15.68
CA LEU A 311 -4.14 18.45 -14.49
C LEU A 311 -2.74 18.56 -13.86
N VAL A 312 -1.73 18.75 -14.71
CA VAL A 312 -0.32 18.85 -14.28
C VAL A 312 0.06 20.28 -13.90
N LEU A 313 -0.44 21.28 -14.65
CA LEU A 313 0.02 22.67 -14.53
C LEU A 313 -0.81 23.53 -13.58
N VAL A 314 -2.12 23.27 -13.47
CA VAL A 314 -3.02 24.14 -12.69
C VAL A 314 -3.03 23.69 -11.23
N PRO A 315 -2.63 24.55 -10.28
CA PRO A 315 -2.75 24.26 -8.86
C PRO A 315 -4.23 24.30 -8.43
N GLY A 316 -4.67 23.30 -7.68
CA GLY A 316 -6.04 23.23 -7.16
C GLY A 316 -6.19 22.11 -6.13
N ALA A 317 -7.23 22.19 -5.31
CA ALA A 317 -7.55 21.15 -4.35
C ALA A 317 -7.80 19.82 -5.09
N GLY A 318 -6.97 18.82 -4.83
CA GLY A 318 -7.00 17.50 -5.49
C GLY A 318 -6.13 17.36 -6.73
N SER A 319 -5.65 18.44 -7.35
CA SER A 319 -4.72 18.34 -8.50
C SER A 319 -3.39 17.70 -8.10
N GLU A 320 -2.97 17.87 -6.86
CA GLU A 320 -1.75 17.28 -6.31
C GLU A 320 -1.75 15.75 -6.40
N LEU A 321 -2.91 15.12 -6.19
CA LEU A 321 -3.07 13.67 -6.27
C LEU A 321 -2.92 13.13 -7.70
N TYR A 322 -3.42 13.87 -8.69
CA TYR A 322 -3.46 13.42 -10.10
C TYR A 322 -2.29 13.93 -10.93
N ARG A 323 -1.44 14.80 -10.37
CA ARG A 323 -0.33 15.43 -11.08
C ARG A 323 0.69 14.41 -11.57
N GLY A 324 1.00 13.40 -10.74
CA GLY A 324 1.86 12.27 -11.09
C GLY A 324 1.31 11.46 -12.26
N LEU A 325 0.03 11.06 -12.19
CA LEU A 325 -0.66 10.36 -13.27
C LEU A 325 -0.60 11.17 -14.58
N GLY A 326 -0.95 12.46 -14.54
CA GLY A 326 -0.92 13.32 -15.72
C GLY A 326 0.46 13.44 -16.33
N SER A 327 1.51 13.59 -15.52
CA SER A 327 2.89 13.73 -16.01
C SER A 327 3.42 12.46 -16.67
N VAL A 328 3.10 11.29 -16.11
CA VAL A 328 3.43 9.97 -16.68
C VAL A 328 2.78 9.79 -18.04
N VAL A 329 1.48 10.10 -18.14
CA VAL A 329 0.75 9.96 -19.39
C VAL A 329 1.26 10.95 -20.45
N ILE A 330 1.46 12.23 -20.10
CA ILE A 330 2.00 13.25 -21.01
C ILE A 330 3.39 12.86 -21.51
N GLY A 331 4.32 12.54 -20.61
CA GLY A 331 5.69 12.16 -20.96
C GLY A 331 5.73 10.89 -21.80
N GLY A 332 4.98 9.87 -21.37
CA GLY A 332 4.91 8.59 -22.06
C GLY A 332 4.31 8.68 -23.46
N LEU A 333 3.19 9.36 -23.62
CA LEU A 333 2.57 9.54 -24.94
C LEU A 333 3.40 10.38 -25.88
N SER A 334 4.00 11.47 -25.39
CA SER A 334 4.83 12.36 -26.21
C SER A 334 6.04 11.63 -26.79
N LEU A 335 6.79 10.92 -25.95
CA LEU A 335 7.95 10.17 -26.41
C LEU A 335 7.56 8.94 -27.24
N SER A 336 6.53 8.24 -26.82
CA SER A 336 6.03 7.05 -27.53
C SER A 336 5.56 7.37 -28.94
N ALA A 337 4.84 8.48 -29.16
CA ALA A 337 4.35 8.84 -30.50
C ALA A 337 5.52 8.98 -31.50
N ILE A 338 6.62 9.58 -31.07
CA ILE A 338 7.81 9.77 -31.90
C ILE A 338 8.51 8.41 -32.12
N LEU A 339 8.78 7.69 -31.02
CA LEU A 339 9.57 6.46 -31.08
C LEU A 339 8.81 5.30 -31.71
N THR A 340 7.49 5.22 -31.59
CA THR A 340 6.67 4.19 -32.24
C THR A 340 6.76 4.35 -33.76
N LEU A 341 6.67 5.57 -34.29
CA LEU A 341 6.82 5.84 -35.72
C LEU A 341 8.26 5.59 -36.24
N LEU A 342 9.25 5.68 -35.35
CA LEU A 342 10.65 5.43 -35.70
C LEU A 342 11.02 3.94 -35.59
N LEU A 343 10.48 3.22 -34.61
CA LEU A 343 10.85 1.83 -34.30
C LEU A 343 10.00 0.80 -35.03
N VAL A 344 8.67 0.98 -35.09
CA VAL A 344 7.77 -0.02 -35.63
C VAL A 344 7.97 -0.26 -37.14
N PRO A 345 8.09 0.75 -38.01
CA PRO A 345 8.29 0.52 -39.45
C PRO A 345 9.56 -0.28 -39.79
N PRO A 346 10.77 0.05 -39.26
CA PRO A 346 11.98 -0.76 -39.51
C PRO A 346 11.85 -2.21 -38.98
N LEU A 347 11.21 -2.38 -37.81
CA LEU A 347 10.98 -3.72 -37.28
C LEU A 347 10.06 -4.53 -38.19
N MET A 348 8.98 -3.91 -38.66
CA MET A 348 8.10 -4.55 -39.65
C MET A 348 8.86 -4.92 -40.93
N ALA A 349 9.72 -4.05 -41.44
CA ALA A 349 10.54 -4.34 -42.63
C ALA A 349 11.43 -5.56 -42.42
N ILE A 350 12.11 -5.65 -41.26
CA ILE A 350 13.02 -6.78 -40.94
C ILE A 350 12.25 -8.09 -40.79
N PHE A 351 11.12 -8.08 -40.08
CA PHE A 351 10.44 -9.31 -39.72
C PHE A 351 9.49 -9.80 -40.83
N VAL A 352 8.82 -8.90 -41.55
CA VAL A 352 7.92 -9.27 -42.64
C VAL A 352 8.74 -9.78 -43.83
N SER A 353 9.84 -9.11 -44.18
CA SER A 353 10.73 -9.57 -45.27
C SER A 353 11.33 -10.96 -45.02
N LYS A 354 11.73 -11.24 -43.78
CA LYS A 354 12.18 -12.59 -43.37
C LYS A 354 11.07 -13.63 -43.41
N GLY A 355 9.84 -13.26 -43.06
CA GLY A 355 8.66 -14.13 -43.11
C GLY A 355 8.27 -14.48 -44.55
N GLU A 356 8.30 -13.54 -45.47
CA GLU A 356 8.04 -13.77 -46.88
C GLU A 356 9.14 -14.63 -47.55
N ALA A 357 10.41 -14.35 -47.23
CA ALA A 357 11.53 -15.16 -47.67
C ALA A 357 11.45 -16.63 -47.19
N ALA A 358 11.00 -16.84 -45.95
CA ALA A 358 10.77 -18.19 -45.39
C ALA A 358 9.58 -18.89 -46.06
N ARG A 359 8.52 -18.15 -46.41
CA ARG A 359 7.34 -18.68 -47.09
C ARG A 359 7.63 -19.03 -48.55
N ALA A 360 8.41 -18.20 -49.23
CA ALA A 360 8.88 -18.45 -50.60
C ALA A 360 9.77 -19.72 -50.67
N ARG A 361 10.66 -19.91 -49.69
CA ARG A 361 11.47 -21.15 -49.58
C ARG A 361 10.61 -22.41 -49.34
N ARG A 362 9.53 -22.31 -48.58
CA ARG A 362 8.61 -23.43 -48.33
C ARG A 362 7.80 -23.79 -49.57
N VAL A 363 7.37 -22.80 -50.39
CA VAL A 363 6.65 -23.02 -51.64
C VAL A 363 7.58 -23.67 -52.67
N GLN A 364 8.83 -23.22 -52.79
CA GLN A 364 9.83 -23.85 -53.67
C GLN A 364 10.18 -25.30 -53.28
N HIS A 365 10.06 -25.65 -51.99
CA HIS A 365 10.29 -27.04 -51.54
C HIS A 365 9.04 -27.90 -51.62
N SER A 366 7.85 -27.35 -51.88
CA SER A 366 6.58 -28.07 -52.00
C SER A 366 6.12 -28.29 -53.43
N GLU A 367 6.82 -27.71 -54.44
CA GLU A 367 6.59 -28.12 -55.83
C GLU A 367 7.27 -29.47 -56.05
N PRO A 368 6.49 -30.55 -56.26
CA PRO A 368 7.07 -31.82 -56.66
C PRO A 368 7.68 -31.64 -58.06
N SER A 369 8.93 -32.07 -58.20
CA SER A 369 9.64 -32.17 -59.47
C SER A 369 8.78 -32.93 -60.48
N LEU A 370 8.06 -32.19 -61.35
CA LEU A 370 7.35 -32.73 -62.52
C LEU A 370 8.30 -33.06 -63.68
N ALA A 371 9.57 -33.34 -63.37
CA ALA A 371 10.56 -33.72 -64.36
C ALA A 371 10.92 -35.22 -64.20
N SER A 372 9.98 -36.10 -64.46
CA SER A 372 10.30 -37.46 -64.91
C SER A 372 9.00 -38.21 -65.31
N TYR A 373 8.40 -37.81 -66.43
CA TYR A 373 7.66 -38.78 -67.21
C TYR A 373 8.53 -39.09 -68.46
N PRO A 374 9.03 -40.32 -68.65
CA PRO A 374 9.61 -40.72 -69.92
C PRO A 374 8.48 -40.83 -70.97
N ALA A 375 8.71 -40.20 -72.11
CA ALA A 375 7.88 -40.38 -73.28
C ALA A 375 8.03 -41.81 -73.80
N GLU A 376 6.92 -42.55 -73.76
CA GLU A 376 6.67 -43.68 -74.69
C GLU A 376 5.51 -43.34 -75.63
#